data_645f933740d8d1e96e43b3df5dbc6655
#
_entry.id   645f933740d8d1e96e43b3df5dbc6655
#
_cell.length_a   1.000
_cell.length_b   1.000
_cell.length_c   1.000
_cell.angle_alpha   90.00
_cell.angle_beta   90.00
_cell.angle_gamma   90.00
#
_symmetry.space_group_name_H-M   'P 1'
#
loop_
_entity.id
_entity.type
_entity.pdbx_description
1 polymer ?
#
loop_
_entity_poly.entity_id
_entity_poly.type
_entity_poly.pdbx_seq_one_letter_code
_entity_poly.pdbx_strand_id
1 'polypeptide(L)'
;MKLSSIHHIAIIVSDIEKAREFYVQKLGFEVIRENYRAERGDWKLDLRVDEHAELEIFAEKNSPQRVNRPEACGLRHLAFRVESVEETVKELKSLGIECEPVRFDTYTKDKMTFFHDPDGLPIEIHE
;
A
#
# COMPACT_ATOMS: atom_id res chain seq x y z
N MET A 1 -4.06 -9.02 28.03
CA MET A 1 -4.50 -8.46 26.74
C MET A 1 -3.84 -9.25 25.60
N LYS A 2 -4.59 -9.58 24.55
CA LYS A 2 -4.04 -10.29 23.39
C LYS A 2 -4.49 -9.57 22.12
N LEU A 3 -3.53 -8.99 21.39
CA LEU A 3 -3.75 -8.46 20.04
C LEU A 3 -3.43 -9.58 19.05
N SER A 4 -4.47 -10.22 18.49
CA SER A 4 -4.33 -11.52 17.80
C SER A 4 -3.94 -11.41 16.32
N SER A 5 -4.38 -10.36 15.64
CA SER A 5 -4.11 -10.14 14.22
C SER A 5 -4.33 -8.68 13.84
N ILE A 6 -3.82 -8.27 12.69
CA ILE A 6 -4.16 -6.99 12.11
C ILE A 6 -5.56 -7.11 11.49
N HIS A 7 -6.50 -6.25 11.89
CA HIS A 7 -7.83 -6.16 11.29
C HIS A 7 -7.79 -5.32 10.00
N HIS A 8 -7.23 -4.13 10.09
CA HIS A 8 -7.05 -3.25 8.92
C HIS A 8 -5.87 -2.30 9.13
N ILE A 9 -5.41 -1.76 8.03
CA ILE A 9 -4.48 -0.64 7.97
C ILE A 9 -5.17 0.47 7.20
N ALA A 10 -5.20 1.67 7.76
CA ALA A 10 -5.80 2.84 7.13
C ALA A 10 -4.71 3.75 6.56
N ILE A 11 -4.89 4.14 5.30
CA ILE A 11 -4.01 5.08 4.61
C ILE A 11 -4.80 6.25 4.03
N ILE A 12 -4.18 7.40 3.96
CA ILE A 12 -4.74 8.61 3.35
C ILE A 12 -4.10 8.80 1.98
N VAL A 13 -4.92 9.07 0.97
CA VAL A 13 -4.50 9.35 -0.40
C VAL A 13 -5.04 10.71 -0.85
N SER A 14 -4.38 11.32 -1.82
CA SER A 14 -4.78 12.63 -2.35
C SER A 14 -5.93 12.56 -3.36
N ASP A 15 -6.08 11.43 -4.06
CA ASP A 15 -7.00 11.27 -5.18
C ASP A 15 -7.53 9.84 -5.25
N ILE A 16 -8.86 9.68 -5.13
CA ILE A 16 -9.50 8.35 -5.11
C ILE A 16 -9.36 7.62 -6.45
N GLU A 17 -9.39 8.33 -7.58
CA GLU A 17 -9.27 7.70 -8.90
C GLU A 17 -7.86 7.14 -9.12
N LYS A 18 -6.82 7.90 -8.73
CA LYS A 18 -5.44 7.42 -8.78
C LYS A 18 -5.21 6.24 -7.84
N ALA A 19 -5.79 6.29 -6.65
CA ALA A 19 -5.71 5.18 -5.70
C ALA A 19 -6.40 3.93 -6.23
N ARG A 20 -7.60 4.07 -6.84
CA ARG A 20 -8.32 2.96 -7.45
C ARG A 20 -7.53 2.35 -8.62
N GLU A 21 -6.99 3.18 -9.51
CA GLU A 21 -6.13 2.70 -10.59
C GLU A 21 -4.94 1.91 -10.06
N PHE A 22 -4.28 2.43 -9.04
CA PHE A 22 -3.08 1.80 -8.48
C PHE A 22 -3.42 0.52 -7.71
N TYR A 23 -4.23 0.61 -6.65
CA TYR A 23 -4.47 -0.51 -5.73
C TYR A 23 -5.40 -1.58 -6.32
N VAL A 24 -6.42 -1.19 -7.07
CA VAL A 24 -7.40 -2.14 -7.62
C VAL A 24 -7.01 -2.61 -9.01
N GLN A 25 -6.76 -1.69 -9.96
CA GLN A 25 -6.53 -2.08 -11.35
C GLN A 25 -5.12 -2.63 -11.58
N LYS A 26 -4.09 -2.03 -10.98
CA LYS A 26 -2.70 -2.48 -11.15
C LYS A 26 -2.31 -3.56 -10.14
N LEU A 27 -2.50 -3.33 -8.84
CA LEU A 27 -2.11 -4.30 -7.81
C LEU A 27 -3.13 -5.44 -7.63
N GLY A 28 -4.36 -5.30 -8.13
CA GLY A 28 -5.34 -6.36 -8.15
C GLY A 28 -6.06 -6.63 -6.82
N PHE A 29 -6.02 -5.70 -5.86
CA PHE A 29 -6.77 -5.86 -4.62
C PHE A 29 -8.28 -5.87 -4.87
N GLU A 30 -8.98 -6.81 -4.25
CA GLU A 30 -10.43 -6.92 -4.33
C GLU A 30 -11.12 -5.81 -3.54
N VAL A 31 -12.11 -5.13 -4.15
CA VAL A 31 -12.92 -4.13 -3.48
C VAL A 31 -13.98 -4.82 -2.61
N ILE A 32 -13.95 -4.53 -1.31
CA ILE A 32 -14.99 -4.99 -0.37
C ILE A 32 -16.18 -4.03 -0.42
N ARG A 33 -15.90 -2.73 -0.30
CA ARG A 33 -16.90 -1.66 -0.36
C ARG A 33 -16.25 -0.34 -0.70
N GLU A 34 -17.06 0.57 -1.25
CA GLU A 34 -16.65 1.94 -1.54
C GLU A 34 -17.80 2.88 -1.21
N ASN A 35 -17.52 3.95 -0.46
CA ASN A 35 -18.52 4.91 -0.04
C ASN A 35 -17.99 6.34 -0.09
N TYR A 36 -18.83 7.24 -0.61
CA TYR A 36 -18.64 8.68 -0.39
C TYR A 36 -19.27 9.06 0.95
N ARG A 37 -18.47 9.67 1.83
CA ARG A 37 -18.93 10.10 3.15
C ARG A 37 -19.31 11.59 3.09
N ALA A 38 -20.57 11.90 2.78
CA ALA A 38 -21.05 13.27 2.57
C ALA A 38 -20.78 14.20 3.77
N GLU A 39 -20.89 13.70 4.99
CA GLU A 39 -20.63 14.46 6.23
C GLU A 39 -19.19 14.96 6.34
N ARG A 40 -18.24 14.20 5.76
CA ARG A 40 -16.80 14.52 5.78
C ARG A 40 -16.30 15.06 4.44
N GLY A 41 -17.07 14.83 3.37
CA GLY A 41 -16.68 15.22 2.02
C GLY A 41 -15.50 14.41 1.47
N ASP A 42 -15.37 13.15 1.87
CA ASP A 42 -14.29 12.27 1.45
C ASP A 42 -14.80 10.92 0.93
N TRP A 43 -13.89 10.16 0.31
CA TRP A 43 -14.11 8.79 -0.13
C TRP A 43 -13.44 7.80 0.82
N LYS A 44 -14.10 6.68 1.06
CA LYS A 44 -13.55 5.52 1.76
C LYS A 44 -13.66 4.29 0.88
N LEU A 45 -12.52 3.68 0.56
CA LEU A 45 -12.39 2.48 -0.26
C LEU A 45 -11.76 1.38 0.59
N ASP A 46 -12.49 0.29 0.80
CA ASP A 46 -12.01 -0.84 1.59
C ASP A 46 -11.63 -1.99 0.66
N LEU A 47 -10.40 -2.48 0.80
CA LEU A 47 -9.82 -3.51 -0.02
C LEU A 47 -9.46 -4.75 0.81
N ARG A 48 -9.61 -5.93 0.21
CA ARG A 48 -9.22 -7.21 0.80
C ARG A 48 -7.73 -7.44 0.60
N VAL A 49 -6.98 -7.63 1.70
CA VAL A 49 -5.58 -8.05 1.65
C VAL A 49 -5.49 -9.58 1.71
N ASP A 50 -6.06 -10.15 2.76
CA ASP A 50 -6.17 -11.59 2.95
C ASP A 50 -7.47 -11.94 3.72
N GLU A 51 -7.57 -13.15 4.24
CA GLU A 51 -8.76 -13.58 5.00
C GLU A 51 -8.98 -12.82 6.32
N HIS A 52 -7.97 -12.11 6.84
CA HIS A 52 -8.01 -11.43 8.13
C HIS A 52 -7.85 -9.92 8.05
N ALA A 53 -7.12 -9.41 7.05
CA ALA A 53 -6.71 -8.03 6.97
C ALA A 53 -7.33 -7.28 5.78
N GLU A 54 -7.67 -6.03 6.03
CA GLU A 54 -8.17 -5.08 5.04
C GLU A 54 -7.24 -3.87 4.93
N LEU A 55 -7.26 -3.22 3.77
CA LEU A 55 -6.65 -1.93 3.56
C LEU A 55 -7.77 -0.91 3.38
N GLU A 56 -7.88 0.05 4.30
CA GLU A 56 -8.85 1.15 4.19
C GLU A 56 -8.18 2.37 3.59
N ILE A 57 -8.67 2.82 2.45
CA ILE A 57 -8.14 3.97 1.73
C ILE A 57 -9.09 5.14 1.89
N PHE A 58 -8.58 6.25 2.44
CA PHE A 58 -9.33 7.49 2.63
C PHE A 58 -8.78 8.56 1.69
N ALA A 59 -9.62 9.06 0.78
CA ALA A 59 -9.28 10.22 -0.04
C ALA A 59 -9.85 11.49 0.60
N GLU A 60 -9.05 12.10 1.45
CA GLU A 60 -9.41 13.30 2.20
C GLU A 60 -8.97 14.57 1.46
N LYS A 61 -9.81 15.60 1.51
CA LYS A 61 -9.47 16.90 0.91
C LYS A 61 -8.38 17.60 1.72
N ASN A 62 -7.43 18.19 1.01
CA ASN A 62 -6.37 19.02 1.59
C ASN A 62 -5.45 18.29 2.58
N SER A 63 -5.34 16.99 2.50
CA SER A 63 -4.36 16.27 3.30
C SER A 63 -2.94 16.71 2.93
N PRO A 64 -2.06 16.99 3.92
CA PRO A 64 -0.67 17.29 3.65
C PRO A 64 0.01 16.11 2.94
N GLN A 65 0.96 16.42 2.09
CA GLN A 65 1.78 15.37 1.47
C GLN A 65 2.58 14.61 2.51
N ARG A 66 2.76 13.32 2.26
CA ARG A 66 3.63 12.46 3.07
C ARG A 66 5.06 12.97 3.05
N VAL A 67 5.70 13.02 4.21
CA VAL A 67 7.12 13.37 4.35
C VAL A 67 7.91 12.07 4.52
N ASN A 68 8.66 11.70 3.48
CA ASN A 68 9.53 10.52 3.52
C ASN A 68 10.96 10.84 3.94
N ARG A 69 11.37 12.11 3.86
CA ARG A 69 12.73 12.53 4.21
C ARG A 69 12.75 13.94 4.83
N PRO A 70 13.24 14.08 6.08
CA PRO A 70 13.56 12.96 7.00
C PRO A 70 12.32 12.13 7.31
N GLU A 71 12.50 10.85 7.64
CA GLU A 71 11.38 9.99 8.01
C GLU A 71 10.71 10.47 9.29
N ALA A 72 9.40 10.69 9.25
CA ALA A 72 8.61 11.11 10.40
C ALA A 72 8.17 9.91 11.24
N CYS A 73 7.88 10.15 12.52
CA CYS A 73 7.26 9.14 13.36
C CYS A 73 5.90 8.69 12.77
N GLY A 74 5.59 7.41 12.87
CA GLY A 74 4.37 6.81 12.36
C GLY A 74 4.65 5.63 11.43
N LEU A 75 3.69 5.31 10.59
CA LEU A 75 3.83 4.21 9.63
C LEU A 75 4.92 4.53 8.60
N ARG A 76 5.99 3.73 8.61
CA ARG A 76 7.11 3.90 7.70
C ARG A 76 6.79 3.38 6.30
N HIS A 77 6.27 2.16 6.21
CA HIS A 77 5.87 1.51 4.96
C HIS A 77 4.91 0.35 5.23
N LEU A 78 4.31 -0.16 4.17
CA LEU A 78 3.60 -1.44 4.16
C LEU A 78 4.51 -2.50 3.56
N ALA A 79 4.48 -3.72 4.08
CA ALA A 79 5.23 -4.83 3.51
C ALA A 79 4.28 -6.00 3.19
N PHE A 80 4.38 -6.53 1.98
CA PHE A 80 3.62 -7.68 1.52
C PHE A 80 4.56 -8.85 1.23
N ARG A 81 4.16 -10.05 1.65
CA ARG A 81 4.88 -11.28 1.30
C ARG A 81 4.56 -11.67 -0.15
N VAL A 82 5.58 -12.05 -0.89
CA VAL A 82 5.48 -12.59 -2.25
C VAL A 82 6.28 -13.88 -2.36
N GLU A 83 5.94 -14.73 -3.32
CA GLU A 83 6.69 -15.98 -3.57
C GLU A 83 8.03 -15.71 -4.23
N SER A 84 8.09 -14.72 -5.12
CA SER A 84 9.30 -14.31 -5.81
C SER A 84 9.31 -12.80 -6.02
N VAL A 85 10.25 -12.13 -5.39
CA VAL A 85 10.48 -10.69 -5.56
C VAL A 85 10.80 -10.37 -7.02
N GLU A 86 11.65 -11.18 -7.68
CA GLU A 86 12.07 -10.91 -9.06
C GLU A 86 10.91 -11.00 -10.06
N GLU A 87 10.04 -11.99 -9.92
CA GLU A 87 8.86 -12.13 -10.79
C GLU A 87 7.85 -11.00 -10.53
N THR A 88 7.62 -10.66 -9.25
CA THR A 88 6.74 -9.54 -8.88
C THR A 88 7.27 -8.20 -9.43
N VAL A 89 8.58 -7.96 -9.39
CA VAL A 89 9.19 -6.76 -9.99
C VAL A 89 8.95 -6.71 -11.50
N LYS A 90 9.07 -7.83 -12.22
CA LYS A 90 8.76 -7.88 -13.66
C LYS A 90 7.31 -7.53 -13.95
N GLU A 91 6.39 -8.07 -13.14
CA GLU A 91 4.97 -7.79 -13.26
C GLU A 91 4.67 -6.32 -12.99
N LEU A 92 5.15 -5.76 -11.87
CA LEU A 92 5.00 -4.35 -11.52
C LEU A 92 5.52 -3.44 -12.63
N LYS A 93 6.70 -3.75 -13.18
CA LYS A 93 7.28 -3.01 -14.30
C LYS A 93 6.39 -3.05 -15.56
N SER A 94 5.77 -4.19 -15.85
CA SER A 94 4.84 -4.31 -16.98
C SER A 94 3.60 -3.44 -16.82
N LEU A 95 3.23 -3.11 -15.57
CA LEU A 95 2.13 -2.22 -15.20
C LEU A 95 2.55 -0.75 -15.07
N GLY A 96 3.81 -0.43 -15.41
CA GLY A 96 4.36 0.92 -15.31
C GLY A 96 4.70 1.35 -13.90
N ILE A 97 4.93 0.42 -12.98
CA ILE A 97 5.35 0.69 -11.60
C ILE A 97 6.85 0.40 -11.48
N GLU A 98 7.62 1.44 -11.20
CA GLU A 98 9.06 1.33 -10.99
C GLU A 98 9.37 0.83 -9.57
N CYS A 99 10.30 -0.12 -9.49
CA CYS A 99 10.82 -0.63 -8.24
C CYS A 99 12.26 -0.19 -8.02
N GLU A 100 12.65 -0.07 -6.76
CA GLU A 100 14.05 0.07 -6.39
C GLU A 100 14.83 -1.21 -6.78
N PRO A 101 16.17 -1.18 -6.82
CA PRO A 101 16.96 -2.39 -7.03
C PRO A 101 16.65 -3.46 -5.98
N VAL A 102 16.52 -4.71 -6.42
CA VAL A 102 16.34 -5.85 -5.51
C VAL A 102 17.57 -5.97 -4.61
N ARG A 103 17.34 -6.17 -3.32
CA ARG A 103 18.38 -6.37 -2.31
C ARG A 103 17.98 -7.48 -1.34
N PHE A 104 18.89 -7.81 -0.45
CA PHE A 104 18.67 -8.83 0.56
C PHE A 104 18.43 -8.19 1.92
N ASP A 105 17.46 -8.70 2.65
CA ASP A 105 17.29 -8.37 4.06
C ASP A 105 18.57 -8.75 4.82
N THR A 106 19.10 -7.81 5.61
CA THR A 106 20.36 -7.98 6.33
C THR A 106 20.29 -9.14 7.34
N TYR A 107 19.13 -9.38 7.90
CA TYR A 107 18.93 -10.37 8.98
C TYR A 107 18.42 -11.72 8.47
N THR A 108 17.38 -11.72 7.61
CA THR A 108 16.76 -12.96 7.11
C THR A 108 17.46 -13.51 5.87
N LYS A 109 18.18 -12.66 5.11
CA LYS A 109 18.81 -12.96 3.82
C LYS A 109 17.81 -13.20 2.68
N ASP A 110 16.52 -12.96 2.91
CA ASP A 110 15.50 -13.05 1.89
C ASP A 110 15.56 -11.84 0.95
N LYS A 111 15.10 -12.01 -0.27
CA LYS A 111 15.02 -10.91 -1.23
C LYS A 111 13.90 -9.96 -0.87
N MET A 112 14.12 -8.69 -1.10
CA MET A 112 13.14 -7.64 -0.89
C MET A 112 13.41 -6.45 -1.80
N THR A 113 12.41 -5.65 -2.03
CA THR A 113 12.54 -4.33 -2.66
C THR A 113 11.35 -3.45 -2.34
N PHE A 114 11.42 -2.19 -2.77
CA PHE A 114 10.38 -1.18 -2.58
C PHE A 114 9.86 -0.63 -3.90
N PHE A 115 8.61 -0.27 -3.90
CA PHE A 115 7.97 0.63 -4.85
C PHE A 115 7.11 1.62 -4.07
N HIS A 116 6.44 2.56 -4.73
CA HIS A 116 5.70 3.61 -4.05
C HIS A 116 4.29 3.73 -4.65
N ASP A 117 3.33 4.05 -3.79
CA ASP A 117 2.01 4.43 -4.27
C ASP A 117 2.03 5.84 -4.90
N PRO A 118 0.92 6.31 -5.51
CA PRO A 118 0.87 7.63 -6.14
C PRO A 118 1.18 8.82 -5.21
N ASP A 119 1.00 8.64 -3.91
CA ASP A 119 1.27 9.68 -2.89
C ASP A 119 2.64 9.50 -2.20
N GLY A 120 3.43 8.54 -2.67
CA GLY A 120 4.78 8.30 -2.17
C GLY A 120 4.85 7.39 -0.94
N LEU A 121 3.77 6.69 -0.57
CA LEU A 121 3.83 5.67 0.48
C LEU A 121 4.74 4.53 0.01
N PRO A 122 5.84 4.24 0.74
CA PRO A 122 6.67 3.10 0.39
C PRO A 122 5.94 1.78 0.62
N ILE A 123 6.04 0.89 -0.34
CA ILE A 123 5.48 -0.46 -0.27
C ILE A 123 6.61 -1.45 -0.53
N GLU A 124 6.84 -2.33 0.44
CA GLU A 124 7.84 -3.38 0.36
C GLU A 124 7.22 -4.67 -0.14
N ILE A 125 7.93 -5.38 -1.00
CA ILE A 125 7.68 -6.80 -1.29
C ILE A 125 8.85 -7.62 -0.76
N HIS A 126 8.54 -8.72 -0.09
CA HIS A 126 9.50 -9.53 0.67
C HIS A 126 9.19 -11.03 0.48
N GLU A 127 10.20 -11.86 0.25
CA GLU A 127 10.08 -13.32 0.22
C GLU A 127 9.94 -13.96 1.59
#